data_797272a1fe6453b03c898c3108ff9144
#
_entry.id   797272a1fe6453b03c898c3108ff9144
#
_cell.length_a   1.000
_cell.length_b   1.000
_cell.length_c   1.000
_cell.angle_alpha   90.00
_cell.angle_beta   90.00
_cell.angle_gamma   90.00
#
_symmetry.space_group_name_H-M   'P 1'
#
loop_
_entity.id
_entity.type
_entity.pdbx_description
1 polymer ?
#
loop_
_entity_poly.entity_id
_entity_poly.type
_entity_poly.pdbx_seq_one_letter_code
_entity_poly.pdbx_strand_id
1 'polypeptide(L)'
;RLADYYAENRHFLKPWEPVRDESHCYPSGWQARLGMINEFHKQGSAFYFGLFDPDEKEIIGVANFSNVVRGSFHACYLGYSIGQKWQGKGLMFEALTAAIRYMQRTQHIHRIMANYMPHNKRSGDLLARLGFEKEGYAKDYLLIDGQWRDHVLTALTTPDWTPGR
;
A
#
# COMPACT_ATOMS: atom_id res chain seq x y z
N ARG A 1 1.38 -14.54 11.13
CA ARG A 1 2.43 -13.62 10.67
C ARG A 1 1.93 -12.17 10.54
N LEU A 2 0.79 -11.91 9.86
CA LEU A 2 0.21 -10.56 9.80
C LEU A 2 -0.17 -10.03 11.18
N ALA A 3 -0.75 -10.86 12.02
CA ALA A 3 -1.09 -10.49 13.40
C ALA A 3 0.16 -10.03 14.17
N ASP A 4 1.25 -10.76 14.05
CA ASP A 4 2.52 -10.45 14.70
C ASP A 4 3.08 -9.10 14.21
N TYR A 5 3.02 -8.86 12.89
CA TYR A 5 3.43 -7.60 12.29
C TYR A 5 2.67 -6.41 12.87
N TYR A 6 1.34 -6.49 12.94
CA TYR A 6 0.52 -5.41 13.47
C TYR A 6 0.64 -5.25 14.98
N ALA A 7 0.83 -6.34 15.72
CA ALA A 7 1.06 -6.29 17.17
C ALA A 7 2.41 -5.60 17.48
N GLU A 8 3.47 -6.02 16.81
CA GLU A 8 4.82 -5.47 17.02
C GLU A 8 4.92 -3.99 16.64
N ASN A 9 4.24 -3.57 15.56
CA ASN A 9 4.35 -2.23 15.01
C ASN A 9 3.17 -1.32 15.38
N ARG A 10 2.30 -1.73 16.29
CA ARG A 10 1.07 -1.01 16.63
C ARG A 10 1.29 0.47 16.94
N HIS A 11 2.22 0.77 17.85
CA HIS A 11 2.51 2.15 18.25
C HIS A 11 3.24 2.93 17.16
N PHE A 12 4.13 2.27 16.46
CA PHE A 12 4.91 2.87 15.39
C PHE A 12 4.03 3.30 14.20
N LEU A 13 3.06 2.47 13.82
CA LEU A 13 2.19 2.73 12.66
C LEU A 13 1.02 3.67 13.00
N LYS A 14 0.63 3.77 14.27
CA LYS A 14 -0.57 4.51 14.70
C LYS A 14 -0.67 5.93 14.12
N PRO A 15 0.38 6.79 14.15
CA PRO A 15 0.27 8.16 13.63
C PRO A 15 0.09 8.25 12.12
N TRP A 16 0.31 7.16 11.40
CA TRP A 16 0.39 7.14 9.94
C TRP A 16 -0.79 6.45 9.26
N GLU A 17 -1.66 5.82 10.03
CA GLU A 17 -2.72 4.97 9.52
C GLU A 17 -4.09 5.33 10.10
N PRO A 18 -5.19 4.95 9.43
CA PRO A 18 -6.51 4.95 10.05
C PRO A 18 -6.51 4.13 11.34
N VAL A 19 -7.40 4.47 12.27
CA VAL A 19 -7.55 3.69 13.50
C VAL A 19 -7.88 2.24 13.15
N ARG A 20 -7.07 1.32 13.67
CA ARG A 20 -7.26 -0.11 13.45
C ARG A 20 -7.86 -0.76 14.68
N ASP A 21 -8.76 -1.69 14.44
CA ASP A 21 -9.34 -2.58 15.44
C ASP A 21 -8.24 -3.49 16.01
N GLU A 22 -8.33 -3.80 17.32
CA GLU A 22 -7.37 -4.69 18.00
C GLU A 22 -7.28 -6.08 17.40
N SER A 23 -8.32 -6.52 16.71
CA SER A 23 -8.32 -7.84 16.05
C SER A 23 -7.24 -7.99 14.98
N HIS A 24 -6.64 -6.89 14.51
CA HIS A 24 -5.46 -6.94 13.63
C HIS A 24 -4.23 -7.54 14.33
N CYS A 25 -4.19 -7.50 15.65
CA CYS A 25 -3.08 -8.05 16.46
C CYS A 25 -3.26 -9.52 16.84
N TYR A 26 -4.37 -10.15 16.42
CA TYR A 26 -4.68 -11.53 16.77
C TYR A 26 -4.90 -12.39 15.53
N PRO A 27 -4.40 -13.65 15.52
CA PRO A 27 -4.60 -14.54 14.37
C PRO A 27 -6.07 -14.75 13.99
N SER A 28 -6.96 -14.83 14.98
CA SER A 28 -8.41 -15.00 14.74
C SER A 28 -9.02 -13.83 13.95
N GLY A 29 -8.51 -12.62 14.12
CA GLY A 29 -8.99 -11.44 13.38
C GLY A 29 -8.60 -11.46 11.91
N TRP A 30 -7.62 -12.26 11.52
CA TRP A 30 -7.16 -12.35 10.13
C TRP A 30 -7.87 -13.41 9.30
N GLN A 31 -8.54 -14.35 9.92
CA GLN A 31 -9.18 -15.44 9.19
C GLN A 31 -10.24 -14.94 8.21
N ALA A 32 -11.16 -14.10 8.65
CA ALA A 32 -12.16 -13.50 7.78
C ALA A 32 -11.55 -12.49 6.79
N ARG A 33 -10.57 -11.69 7.23
CA ARG A 33 -9.89 -10.72 6.39
C ARG A 33 -9.15 -11.38 5.22
N LEU A 34 -8.45 -12.47 5.48
CA LEU A 34 -7.76 -13.21 4.42
C LEU A 34 -8.75 -13.81 3.41
N GLY A 35 -9.91 -14.25 3.87
CA GLY A 35 -10.99 -14.68 2.97
C GLY A 35 -11.45 -13.56 2.05
N MET A 36 -11.68 -12.37 2.57
CA MET A 36 -12.03 -11.19 1.78
C MET A 36 -10.92 -10.79 0.80
N ILE A 37 -9.67 -10.78 1.27
CA ILE A 37 -8.49 -10.46 0.43
C ILE A 37 -8.41 -11.43 -0.75
N ASN A 38 -8.61 -12.72 -0.51
CA ASN A 38 -8.62 -13.72 -1.58
C ASN A 38 -9.73 -13.47 -2.60
N GLU A 39 -10.93 -13.11 -2.14
CA GLU A 39 -12.03 -12.78 -3.05
C GLU A 39 -11.73 -11.54 -3.89
N PHE A 40 -11.20 -10.49 -3.29
CA PHE A 40 -10.77 -9.29 -4.03
C PHE A 40 -9.73 -9.64 -5.10
N HIS A 41 -8.77 -10.49 -4.76
CA HIS A 41 -7.76 -10.94 -5.72
C HIS A 41 -8.38 -11.71 -6.90
N LYS A 42 -9.27 -12.65 -6.62
CA LYS A 42 -9.99 -13.40 -7.64
C LYS A 42 -10.82 -12.51 -8.58
N GLN A 43 -11.46 -11.50 -8.01
CA GLN A 43 -12.26 -10.53 -8.76
C GLN A 43 -11.42 -9.49 -9.50
N GLY A 44 -10.12 -9.39 -9.18
CA GLY A 44 -9.23 -8.35 -9.71
C GLY A 44 -9.53 -6.96 -9.20
N SER A 45 -10.18 -6.82 -8.03
CA SER A 45 -10.62 -5.55 -7.46
C SER A 45 -9.66 -4.97 -6.40
N ALA A 46 -8.81 -5.80 -5.82
CA ALA A 46 -7.75 -5.37 -4.92
C ALA A 46 -6.67 -6.45 -4.79
N PHE A 47 -5.44 -6.03 -4.52
CA PHE A 47 -4.27 -6.90 -4.40
C PHE A 47 -3.47 -6.50 -3.18
N TYR A 48 -3.44 -7.38 -2.19
CA TYR A 48 -2.76 -7.14 -0.91
C TYR A 48 -1.53 -8.05 -0.82
N PHE A 49 -0.35 -7.45 -0.74
CA PHE A 49 0.92 -8.17 -0.68
C PHE A 49 1.54 -8.06 0.70
N GLY A 50 1.94 -9.20 1.27
CA GLY A 50 2.83 -9.24 2.40
C GLY A 50 4.27 -9.26 1.93
N LEU A 51 5.12 -8.46 2.58
CA LEU A 51 6.55 -8.47 2.36
C LEU A 51 7.18 -9.39 3.41
N PHE A 52 7.90 -10.40 2.95
CA PHE A 52 8.56 -11.36 3.83
C PHE A 52 10.04 -11.06 3.97
N ASP A 53 10.60 -11.43 5.11
CA ASP A 53 12.05 -11.48 5.26
C ASP A 53 12.65 -12.56 4.33
N PRO A 54 13.96 -12.55 4.08
CA PRO A 54 14.59 -13.50 3.15
C PRO A 54 14.35 -14.98 3.48
N ASP A 55 14.17 -15.30 4.77
CA ASP A 55 13.90 -16.67 5.23
C ASP A 55 12.40 -17.01 5.22
N GLU A 56 11.55 -16.09 4.82
CA GLU A 56 10.08 -16.21 4.81
C GLU A 56 9.48 -16.57 6.18
N LYS A 57 10.13 -16.16 7.25
CA LYS A 57 9.70 -16.44 8.62
C LYS A 57 8.69 -15.43 9.15
N GLU A 58 8.92 -14.15 8.85
CA GLU A 58 8.05 -13.07 9.32
C GLU A 58 7.64 -12.14 8.19
N ILE A 59 6.52 -11.45 8.39
CA ILE A 59 6.10 -10.35 7.54
C ILE A 59 6.78 -9.08 8.06
N ILE A 60 7.49 -8.40 7.19
CA ILE A 60 8.25 -7.18 7.50
C ILE A 60 7.53 -5.92 7.04
N GLY A 61 6.54 -6.05 6.18
CA GLY A 61 5.75 -4.94 5.66
C GLY A 61 4.59 -5.42 4.82
N VAL A 62 3.80 -4.46 4.33
CA VAL A 62 2.66 -4.70 3.45
C VAL A 62 2.63 -3.67 2.32
N ALA A 63 2.11 -4.08 1.18
CA ALA A 63 1.84 -3.22 0.03
C ALA A 63 0.46 -3.59 -0.52
N ASN A 64 -0.48 -2.65 -0.46
CA ASN A 64 -1.88 -2.88 -0.78
C ASN A 64 -2.29 -2.02 -1.96
N PHE A 65 -2.72 -2.67 -3.04
CA PHE A 65 -3.32 -2.01 -4.19
C PHE A 65 -4.82 -2.22 -4.11
N SER A 66 -5.57 -1.16 -3.87
CA SER A 66 -7.01 -1.21 -3.60
C SER A 66 -7.80 -0.32 -4.54
N ASN A 67 -9.13 -0.50 -4.53
CA ASN A 67 -10.05 0.27 -5.35
C ASN A 67 -9.65 0.24 -6.83
N VAL A 68 -9.41 -0.95 -7.36
CA VAL A 68 -9.10 -1.13 -8.78
C VAL A 68 -10.37 -0.82 -9.59
N VAL A 69 -10.28 0.21 -10.43
CA VAL A 69 -11.35 0.62 -11.35
C VAL A 69 -10.82 0.44 -12.76
N ARG A 70 -11.53 -0.34 -13.56
CA ARG A 70 -11.17 -0.62 -14.95
C ARG A 70 -11.93 0.31 -15.91
N GLY A 71 -12.25 -0.10 -17.10
CA GLY A 71 -12.91 0.73 -18.10
C GLY A 71 -12.00 1.83 -18.62
N SER A 72 -12.44 3.06 -18.63
CA SER A 72 -11.65 4.19 -19.12
C SER A 72 -10.60 4.70 -18.12
N PHE A 73 -10.61 4.21 -16.89
CA PHE A 73 -9.71 4.68 -15.84
C PHE A 73 -8.47 3.81 -15.67
N HIS A 74 -8.64 2.50 -15.52
CA HIS A 74 -7.56 1.53 -15.29
C HIS A 74 -6.60 2.00 -14.19
N ALA A 75 -7.15 2.31 -13.01
CA ALA A 75 -6.44 2.91 -11.91
C ALA A 75 -6.68 2.18 -10.59
N CYS A 76 -5.77 2.37 -9.65
CA CYS A 76 -5.92 1.91 -8.27
C CYS A 76 -5.17 2.83 -7.32
N TYR A 77 -5.38 2.63 -6.01
CA TYR A 77 -4.62 3.27 -4.95
C TYR A 77 -3.57 2.32 -4.40
N LEU A 78 -2.44 2.86 -4.01
CA LEU A 78 -1.38 2.15 -3.30
C LEU A 78 -1.25 2.69 -1.88
N GLY A 79 -1.32 1.79 -0.90
CA GLY A 79 -0.94 2.05 0.48
C GLY A 79 0.12 1.04 0.92
N TYR A 80 1.04 1.43 1.76
CA TYR A 80 2.13 0.56 2.19
C TYR A 80 2.64 0.94 3.57
N SER A 81 3.24 -0.02 4.25
CA SER A 81 3.96 0.20 5.48
C SER A 81 5.08 -0.83 5.64
N ILE A 82 6.09 -0.48 6.44
CA ILE A 82 7.18 -1.39 6.78
C ILE A 82 7.42 -1.34 8.30
N GLY A 83 7.78 -2.48 8.87
CA GLY A 83 8.09 -2.56 10.31
C GLY A 83 9.25 -1.66 10.71
N GLN A 84 9.18 -1.10 11.91
CA GLN A 84 10.14 -0.11 12.40
C GLN A 84 11.59 -0.59 12.29
N LYS A 85 11.87 -1.82 12.68
CA LYS A 85 13.20 -2.41 12.66
C LYS A 85 13.78 -2.64 11.26
N TRP A 86 12.91 -2.60 10.24
CA TRP A 86 13.29 -2.87 8.85
C TRP A 86 13.45 -1.61 8.00
N GLN A 87 13.22 -0.44 8.58
CA GLN A 87 13.36 0.84 7.89
C GLN A 87 14.81 1.18 7.53
N GLY A 88 14.98 2.03 6.53
CA GLY A 88 16.29 2.57 6.16
C GLY A 88 17.23 1.60 5.45
N LYS A 89 16.71 0.48 4.95
CA LYS A 89 17.50 -0.57 4.27
C LYS A 89 17.17 -0.71 2.78
N GLY A 90 16.34 0.16 2.23
CA GLY A 90 15.92 0.09 0.83
C GLY A 90 14.90 -1.01 0.50
N LEU A 91 14.38 -1.72 1.50
CA LEU A 91 13.52 -2.88 1.29
C LEU A 91 12.17 -2.50 0.69
N MET A 92 11.57 -1.38 1.13
CA MET A 92 10.29 -0.95 0.56
C MET A 92 10.43 -0.49 -0.89
N PHE A 93 11.53 0.18 -1.24
CA PHE A 93 11.80 0.53 -2.64
C PHE A 93 11.89 -0.72 -3.53
N GLU A 94 12.62 -1.72 -3.08
CA GLU A 94 12.76 -3.00 -3.80
C GLU A 94 11.41 -3.70 -3.96
N ALA A 95 10.65 -3.82 -2.88
CA ALA A 95 9.35 -4.48 -2.86
C ALA A 95 8.33 -3.76 -3.74
N LEU A 96 8.23 -2.45 -3.64
CA LEU A 96 7.30 -1.66 -4.46
C LEU A 96 7.69 -1.65 -5.92
N THR A 97 8.98 -1.68 -6.25
CA THR A 97 9.43 -1.82 -7.64
C THR A 97 8.87 -3.10 -8.27
N ALA A 98 8.96 -4.22 -7.56
CA ALA A 98 8.43 -5.50 -8.02
C ALA A 98 6.89 -5.51 -8.09
N ALA A 99 6.24 -5.03 -7.04
CA ALA A 99 4.78 -5.03 -6.95
C ALA A 99 4.13 -4.10 -8.00
N ILE A 100 4.71 -2.92 -8.22
CA ILE A 100 4.25 -1.99 -9.26
C ILE A 100 4.38 -2.63 -10.64
N ARG A 101 5.49 -3.28 -10.92
CA ARG A 101 5.68 -3.99 -12.19
C ARG A 101 4.61 -5.06 -12.40
N TYR A 102 4.28 -5.82 -11.37
CA TYR A 102 3.21 -6.80 -11.42
C TYR A 102 1.86 -6.14 -11.76
N MET A 103 1.53 -5.05 -11.11
CA MET A 103 0.29 -4.32 -11.37
C MET A 103 0.22 -3.79 -12.80
N GLN A 104 1.32 -3.25 -13.31
CA GLN A 104 1.40 -2.71 -14.66
C GLN A 104 1.35 -3.80 -15.73
N ARG A 105 2.13 -4.86 -15.59
CA ARG A 105 2.32 -5.89 -16.63
C ARG A 105 1.32 -7.01 -16.56
N THR A 106 0.94 -7.46 -15.37
CA THR A 106 0.02 -8.59 -15.18
C THR A 106 -1.42 -8.14 -15.01
N GLN A 107 -1.66 -7.07 -14.28
CA GLN A 107 -2.99 -6.55 -14.02
C GLN A 107 -3.41 -5.43 -14.99
N HIS A 108 -2.53 -4.99 -15.86
CA HIS A 108 -2.77 -3.95 -16.87
C HIS A 108 -3.30 -2.64 -16.28
N ILE A 109 -2.76 -2.25 -15.13
CA ILE A 109 -3.10 -0.98 -14.50
C ILE A 109 -2.33 0.14 -15.19
N HIS A 110 -3.05 1.18 -15.61
CA HIS A 110 -2.46 2.34 -16.25
C HIS A 110 -1.99 3.39 -15.24
N ARG A 111 -2.76 3.59 -14.15
CA ARG A 111 -2.51 4.63 -13.17
C ARG A 111 -2.51 4.06 -11.75
N ILE A 112 -1.44 4.29 -11.01
CA ILE A 112 -1.34 3.97 -9.58
C ILE A 112 -1.24 5.28 -8.82
N MET A 113 -2.18 5.52 -7.90
CA MET A 113 -2.23 6.73 -7.08
C MET A 113 -1.73 6.40 -5.67
N ALA A 114 -0.83 7.23 -5.16
CA ALA A 114 -0.32 7.09 -3.80
C ALA A 114 -0.25 8.46 -3.15
N ASN A 115 -0.81 8.57 -1.96
CA ASN A 115 -0.96 9.84 -1.27
C ASN A 115 -0.19 9.79 0.05
N TYR A 116 0.37 10.91 0.46
CA TYR A 116 1.11 10.96 1.72
C TYR A 116 0.85 12.29 2.46
N MET A 117 0.90 12.23 3.79
CA MET A 117 0.79 13.43 4.61
C MET A 117 2.00 14.34 4.38
N PRO A 118 1.82 15.68 4.29
CA PRO A 118 2.91 16.59 3.88
C PRO A 118 4.17 16.49 4.72
N HIS A 119 4.06 16.13 6.01
CA HIS A 119 5.21 15.99 6.90
C HIS A 119 5.89 14.60 6.80
N ASN A 120 5.32 13.67 6.07
CA ASN A 120 5.89 12.34 5.86
C ASN A 120 6.90 12.36 4.71
N LYS A 121 8.06 12.97 4.98
CA LYS A 121 9.12 13.11 3.97
C LYS A 121 9.64 11.79 3.44
N ARG A 122 9.74 10.79 4.30
CA ARG A 122 10.21 9.45 3.91
C ARG A 122 9.34 8.86 2.81
N SER A 123 8.02 8.93 2.97
CA SER A 123 7.08 8.44 1.96
C SER A 123 7.16 9.27 0.67
N GLY A 124 7.21 10.59 0.78
CA GLY A 124 7.33 11.48 -0.38
C GLY A 124 8.59 11.20 -1.19
N ASP A 125 9.74 11.03 -0.53
CA ASP A 125 11.01 10.72 -1.19
C ASP A 125 10.98 9.35 -1.86
N LEU A 126 10.41 8.35 -1.20
CA LEU A 126 10.27 7.01 -1.76
C LEU A 126 9.42 7.03 -3.03
N LEU A 127 8.27 7.70 -3.00
CA LEU A 127 7.38 7.80 -4.16
C LEU A 127 8.05 8.54 -5.31
N ALA A 128 8.78 9.62 -5.03
CA ALA A 128 9.55 10.34 -6.06
C ALA A 128 10.60 9.44 -6.72
N ARG A 129 11.33 8.65 -5.93
CA ARG A 129 12.31 7.68 -6.44
C ARG A 129 11.68 6.58 -7.31
N LEU A 130 10.44 6.20 -7.01
CA LEU A 130 9.69 5.23 -7.81
C LEU A 130 9.11 5.82 -9.08
N GLY A 131 9.22 7.13 -9.29
CA GLY A 131 8.73 7.82 -10.47
C GLY A 131 7.34 8.44 -10.33
N PHE A 132 6.75 8.44 -9.15
CA PHE A 132 5.46 9.10 -8.90
C PHE A 132 5.63 10.62 -9.02
N GLU A 133 4.67 11.25 -9.68
CA GLU A 133 4.63 12.70 -9.87
C GLU A 133 3.52 13.33 -9.01
N LYS A 134 3.79 14.51 -8.47
CA LYS A 134 2.79 15.27 -7.71
C LYS A 134 1.71 15.78 -8.66
N GLU A 135 0.46 15.56 -8.29
CA GLU A 135 -0.69 16.02 -9.07
C GLU A 135 -1.58 16.99 -8.31
N GLY A 136 -1.42 17.09 -7.01
CA GLY A 136 -2.24 18.01 -6.23
C GLY A 136 -2.03 17.91 -4.74
N TYR A 137 -2.88 18.65 -4.03
CA TYR A 137 -2.93 18.71 -2.57
C TYR A 137 -4.39 18.71 -2.15
N ALA A 138 -4.78 17.81 -1.25
CA ALA A 138 -6.13 17.71 -0.74
C ALA A 138 -6.16 17.97 0.76
N LYS A 139 -6.96 18.96 1.18
CA LYS A 139 -7.18 19.26 2.59
C LYS A 139 -8.16 18.28 3.20
N ASP A 140 -7.93 17.91 4.47
CA ASP A 140 -8.82 17.03 5.23
C ASP A 140 -9.25 15.81 4.43
N TYR A 141 -8.29 15.13 3.84
CA TYR A 141 -8.54 14.12 2.81
C TYR A 141 -8.84 12.74 3.39
N LEU A 142 -8.03 12.28 4.32
CA LEU A 142 -8.18 10.97 4.95
C LEU A 142 -8.17 11.07 6.47
N LEU A 143 -8.95 10.19 7.09
CA LEU A 143 -9.03 10.08 8.54
C LEU A 143 -7.89 9.19 9.04
N ILE A 144 -6.86 9.81 9.59
CA ILE A 144 -5.65 9.14 10.08
C ILE A 144 -5.54 9.35 11.58
N ASP A 145 -5.41 8.26 12.33
CA ASP A 145 -5.33 8.28 13.80
C ASP A 145 -6.43 9.17 14.44
N GLY A 146 -7.64 9.06 13.91
CA GLY A 146 -8.81 9.79 14.42
C GLY A 146 -8.89 11.26 14.02
N GLN A 147 -8.02 11.75 13.13
CA GLN A 147 -8.04 13.14 12.65
C GLN A 147 -8.01 13.20 11.13
N TRP A 148 -8.79 14.11 10.56
CA TRP A 148 -8.72 14.43 9.14
C TRP A 148 -7.38 15.08 8.82
N ARG A 149 -6.67 14.56 7.82
CA ARG A 149 -5.32 15.01 7.46
C ARG A 149 -5.22 15.41 6.01
N ASP A 150 -4.47 16.48 5.77
CA ASP A 150 -4.08 16.87 4.42
C ASP A 150 -3.18 15.82 3.79
N HIS A 151 -3.27 15.68 2.48
CA HIS A 151 -2.41 14.76 1.72
C HIS A 151 -1.89 15.42 0.45
N VAL A 152 -0.64 15.16 0.14
CA VAL A 152 -0.07 15.38 -1.19
C VAL A 152 -0.51 14.23 -2.07
N LEU A 153 -1.07 14.54 -3.24
CA LEU A 153 -1.57 13.55 -4.18
C LEU A 153 -0.48 13.28 -5.23
N THR A 154 -0.15 12.02 -5.44
CA THR A 154 0.81 11.60 -6.46
C THR A 154 0.27 10.45 -7.29
N ALA A 155 0.80 10.28 -8.49
CA ALA A 155 0.45 9.17 -9.37
C ALA A 155 1.62 8.74 -10.23
N LEU A 156 1.60 7.46 -10.57
CA LEU A 156 2.50 6.84 -11.54
C LEU A 156 1.66 6.29 -12.69
N THR A 157 1.95 6.73 -13.91
CA THR A 157 1.30 6.21 -15.11
C THR A 157 2.23 5.27 -15.87
N THR A 158 1.66 4.30 -16.57
CA THR A 158 2.40 3.35 -17.40
C THR A 158 2.53 3.90 -18.81
N PRO A 159 3.76 4.31 -19.27
CA PRO A 159 3.93 5.03 -20.54
C PRO A 159 3.54 4.20 -21.77
N ASP A 160 3.81 2.89 -21.73
CA ASP A 160 3.58 1.94 -22.82
C ASP A 160 2.42 1.00 -22.48
N TRP A 161 1.37 1.52 -21.86
CA TRP A 161 0.22 0.74 -21.46
C TRP A 161 -0.48 0.10 -22.67
N THR A 162 -0.83 -1.18 -22.51
CA THR A 162 -1.62 -1.93 -23.49
C THR A 162 -2.81 -2.59 -22.81
N PRO A 163 -3.95 -2.73 -23.48
CA PRO A 163 -5.08 -3.46 -22.91
C PRO A 163 -4.73 -4.93 -22.71
N GLY A 164 -5.25 -5.52 -21.64
CA GLY A 164 -5.15 -6.96 -21.38
C GLY A 164 -5.92 -7.75 -22.44
N ARG A 165 -5.46 -8.96 -22.70
CA ARG A 165 -6.13 -9.91 -23.62
C ARG A 165 -7.12 -10.78 -22.87
#